data_02c093d4d708c127b40b79e56fe1d963
#
_entry.id   02c093d4d708c127b40b79e56fe1d963
#
_cell.length_a   1.000
_cell.length_b   1.000
_cell.length_c   1.000
_cell.angle_alpha   90.00
_cell.angle_beta   90.00
_cell.angle_gamma   90.00
#
_symmetry.space_group_name_H-M   'P 1'
#
loop_
_entity.id
_entity.type
_entity.pdbx_description
1 polymer ?
#
loop_
_entity_poly.entity_id
_entity_poly.type
_entity_poly.pdbx_seq_one_letter_code
_entity_poly.pdbx_strand_id
1 'polypeptide(L)'
;MRSRKAERKPLSFSTTMRNPNRIVSFLNCLLPYENQILTHDVIMKVVHNAIKEKLYTPVVVNRTPDLVYILRSEDEKYSDKQIEYIIEMSPQKHKEAGFEYGWDSRFDTIFKLPMEFGFVKYAMGEPIKISTTGHMLIDALNEEEPNEEKIQMVFLNSMMKYQSNNPYRKNANANVPLILLLQVLKMLKEDTQENGAGVFRQELSLFICWPDNNAKALYDKIKQIRSEVGFSYSDEYMYEICLELLGATDEQRNRFKLSQICGEAVDEYIRKMRTTGIISLRGNGRFVDYNAWEVEKIDYILQHYSEYKVFESKDEYFDYIGAIDTTVISMGSAVPADTTDLRKNALKRFAAEYSKEAIYSELQKVCKKTASTDYMLKLLPGPVRLEFLTSIAMVQNFENLDVTPNYTIDDEGLPTNTASGGKADIVCFDKEYQSLVEVTFDIVNIG
;
A
#
# COMPACT_ATOMS: atom_id res chain seq x y z
N MET A 1 -29.00 20.25 16.35
CA MET A 1 -28.03 19.15 16.57
C MET A 1 -26.72 19.73 17.06
N ARG A 2 -26.23 19.37 18.26
CA ARG A 2 -24.88 19.77 18.68
C ARG A 2 -23.88 19.07 17.76
N SER A 3 -23.09 19.83 16.99
CA SER A 3 -21.99 19.26 16.23
C SER A 3 -21.02 18.59 17.21
N ARG A 4 -20.83 17.28 17.11
CA ARG A 4 -19.80 16.60 17.91
C ARG A 4 -18.46 17.23 17.53
N LYS A 5 -17.74 17.72 18.56
CA LYS A 5 -16.37 18.23 18.37
C LYS A 5 -15.54 17.13 17.72
N ALA A 6 -14.76 17.45 16.71
CA ALA A 6 -13.87 16.47 16.08
C ALA A 6 -12.90 15.93 17.14
N GLU A 7 -12.74 14.61 17.18
CA GLU A 7 -11.83 13.92 18.08
C GLU A 7 -10.53 13.57 17.33
N ARG A 8 -9.41 13.54 18.03
CA ARG A 8 -8.17 12.97 17.50
C ARG A 8 -8.32 11.46 17.35
N LYS A 9 -7.84 10.93 16.23
CA LYS A 9 -7.89 9.50 15.92
C LYS A 9 -6.59 9.07 15.25
N PRO A 10 -6.13 7.84 15.47
CA PRO A 10 -5.01 7.31 14.71
C PRO A 10 -5.32 7.38 13.21
N LEU A 11 -4.31 7.72 12.41
CA LEU A 11 -4.39 7.57 10.96
C LEU A 11 -4.58 6.09 10.64
N SER A 12 -5.63 5.78 9.91
CA SER A 12 -5.93 4.41 9.50
C SER A 12 -6.39 4.42 8.06
N PHE A 13 -5.65 3.79 7.19
CA PHE A 13 -6.08 3.54 5.83
C PHE A 13 -7.07 2.37 5.79
N SER A 14 -7.92 2.33 4.76
CA SER A 14 -8.88 1.24 4.60
C SER A 14 -8.16 -0.10 4.42
N THR A 15 -8.48 -1.08 5.27
CA THR A 15 -7.92 -2.44 5.18
C THR A 15 -8.45 -3.24 4.00
N THR A 16 -9.55 -2.83 3.40
CA THR A 16 -10.10 -3.45 2.18
C THR A 16 -9.13 -3.30 1.01
N MET A 17 -8.35 -2.23 0.97
CA MET A 17 -7.33 -1.93 -0.03
C MET A 17 -5.93 -1.96 0.58
N ARG A 18 -5.56 -3.07 1.23
CA ARG A 18 -4.20 -3.25 1.79
C ARG A 18 -3.12 -3.10 0.75
N ASN A 19 -3.34 -3.69 -0.43
CA ASN A 19 -2.45 -3.51 -1.57
C ASN A 19 -2.98 -2.37 -2.46
N PRO A 20 -2.30 -1.21 -2.52
CA PRO A 20 -2.72 -0.08 -3.35
C PRO A 20 -2.84 -0.41 -4.84
N ASN A 21 -2.04 -1.32 -5.38
CA ASN A 21 -2.09 -1.71 -6.79
C ASN A 21 -3.48 -2.26 -7.19
N ARG A 22 -4.24 -2.83 -6.24
CA ARG A 22 -5.63 -3.26 -6.49
C ARG A 22 -6.59 -2.10 -6.74
N ILE A 23 -6.26 -0.89 -6.30
CA ILE A 23 -7.12 0.30 -6.50
C ILE A 23 -7.40 0.49 -7.99
N VAL A 24 -6.37 0.33 -8.83
CA VAL A 24 -6.47 0.54 -10.28
C VAL A 24 -7.49 -0.43 -10.89
N SER A 25 -7.42 -1.72 -10.55
CA SER A 25 -8.36 -2.74 -11.03
C SER A 25 -9.81 -2.45 -10.61
N PHE A 26 -10.01 -1.95 -9.37
CA PHE A 26 -11.34 -1.56 -8.91
C PHE A 26 -11.87 -0.31 -9.64
N LEU A 27 -11.00 0.68 -9.93
CA LEU A 27 -11.39 1.85 -10.74
C LEU A 27 -11.81 1.43 -12.15
N ASN A 28 -11.12 0.46 -12.74
CA ASN A 28 -11.48 -0.09 -14.06
C ASN A 28 -12.88 -0.73 -14.05
N CYS A 29 -13.29 -1.37 -12.94
CA CYS A 29 -14.67 -1.86 -12.78
C CYS A 29 -15.71 -0.73 -12.73
N LEU A 30 -15.31 0.47 -12.32
CA LEU A 30 -16.20 1.63 -12.19
C LEU A 30 -16.29 2.46 -13.49
N LEU A 31 -15.25 2.42 -14.33
CA LEU A 31 -15.12 3.20 -15.55
C LEU A 31 -16.36 3.13 -16.48
N PRO A 32 -16.99 1.96 -16.72
CA PRO A 32 -18.20 1.89 -17.58
C PRO A 32 -19.40 2.70 -17.09
N TYR A 33 -19.36 3.12 -15.82
CA TYR A 33 -20.44 3.85 -15.15
C TYR A 33 -20.09 5.31 -14.87
N GLU A 34 -18.97 5.79 -15.40
CA GLU A 34 -18.61 7.20 -15.30
C GLU A 34 -19.70 8.09 -15.88
N ASN A 35 -19.98 9.23 -15.23
CA ASN A 35 -21.05 10.16 -15.52
C ASN A 35 -22.49 9.61 -15.36
N GLN A 36 -22.67 8.34 -14.98
CA GLN A 36 -23.99 7.83 -14.61
C GLN A 36 -24.32 8.21 -13.16
N ILE A 37 -25.60 8.44 -12.90
CA ILE A 37 -26.10 8.67 -11.55
C ILE A 37 -25.91 7.40 -10.72
N LEU A 38 -25.26 7.51 -9.58
CA LEU A 38 -25.08 6.38 -8.68
C LEU A 38 -26.42 5.99 -8.03
N THR A 39 -26.88 4.80 -8.37
CA THR A 39 -28.08 4.17 -7.82
C THR A 39 -27.74 2.80 -7.27
N HIS A 40 -28.65 2.18 -6.54
CA HIS A 40 -28.50 0.78 -6.10
C HIS A 40 -28.18 -0.15 -7.29
N ASP A 41 -28.89 -0.01 -8.41
CA ASP A 41 -28.68 -0.85 -9.60
C ASP A 41 -27.27 -0.68 -10.19
N VAL A 42 -26.73 0.55 -10.21
CA VAL A 42 -25.36 0.81 -10.66
C VAL A 42 -24.37 0.19 -9.71
N ILE A 43 -24.57 0.34 -8.40
CA ILE A 43 -23.73 -0.31 -7.38
C ILE A 43 -23.68 -1.83 -7.59
N MET A 44 -24.85 -2.47 -7.78
CA MET A 44 -24.90 -3.92 -7.98
C MET A 44 -24.19 -4.38 -9.24
N LYS A 45 -24.23 -3.59 -10.32
CA LYS A 45 -23.44 -3.86 -11.55
C LYS A 45 -21.94 -3.76 -11.29
N VAL A 46 -21.48 -2.75 -10.54
CA VAL A 46 -20.06 -2.63 -10.17
C VAL A 46 -19.62 -3.78 -9.28
N VAL A 47 -20.43 -4.16 -8.30
CA VAL A 47 -20.18 -5.33 -7.42
C VAL A 47 -20.10 -6.63 -8.24
N HIS A 48 -21.02 -6.81 -9.18
CA HIS A 48 -21.01 -7.94 -10.12
C HIS A 48 -19.68 -8.01 -10.88
N ASN A 49 -19.23 -6.88 -11.47
CA ASN A 49 -17.96 -6.81 -12.18
C ASN A 49 -16.77 -7.11 -11.26
N ALA A 50 -16.75 -6.56 -10.05
CA ALA A 50 -15.67 -6.81 -9.09
C ALA A 50 -15.58 -8.28 -8.65
N ILE A 51 -16.70 -9.00 -8.57
CA ILE A 51 -16.72 -10.45 -8.30
C ILE A 51 -16.26 -11.22 -9.55
N LYS A 52 -16.75 -10.85 -10.74
CA LYS A 52 -16.40 -11.47 -12.03
C LYS A 52 -14.90 -11.43 -12.28
N GLU A 53 -14.28 -10.29 -12.02
CA GLU A 53 -12.83 -10.07 -12.15
C GLU A 53 -12.04 -10.54 -10.90
N LYS A 54 -12.68 -11.30 -9.99
CA LYS A 54 -12.06 -11.87 -8.77
C LYS A 54 -11.40 -10.84 -7.84
N LEU A 55 -11.72 -9.57 -8.01
CA LEU A 55 -11.21 -8.48 -7.18
C LEU A 55 -11.82 -8.49 -5.78
N TYR A 56 -13.06 -8.93 -5.66
CA TYR A 56 -13.75 -9.10 -4.40
C TYR A 56 -14.23 -10.54 -4.24
N THR A 57 -13.75 -11.20 -3.18
CA THR A 57 -14.04 -12.61 -2.91
C THR A 57 -14.84 -12.74 -1.60
N PRO A 58 -16.19 -12.84 -1.67
CA PRO A 58 -17.02 -13.13 -0.50
C PRO A 58 -16.68 -14.46 0.15
N VAL A 59 -16.97 -14.59 1.45
CA VAL A 59 -16.64 -15.80 2.24
C VAL A 59 -17.24 -17.08 1.66
N VAL A 60 -18.44 -16.99 1.05
CA VAL A 60 -19.12 -18.14 0.43
C VAL A 60 -18.27 -18.79 -0.66
N VAL A 61 -17.49 -18.00 -1.41
CA VAL A 61 -16.60 -18.52 -2.46
C VAL A 61 -15.60 -19.52 -1.88
N ASN A 62 -14.98 -19.18 -0.74
CA ASN A 62 -13.97 -20.05 -0.10
C ASN A 62 -14.59 -21.30 0.55
N ARG A 63 -15.92 -21.39 0.65
CA ARG A 63 -16.65 -22.52 1.24
C ARG A 63 -17.30 -23.43 0.21
N THR A 64 -17.28 -23.03 -1.07
CA THR A 64 -17.93 -23.76 -2.16
C THR A 64 -16.85 -24.28 -3.11
N PRO A 65 -16.60 -25.61 -3.19
CA PRO A 65 -15.50 -26.20 -3.95
C PRO A 65 -15.42 -25.73 -5.41
N ASP A 66 -16.55 -25.73 -6.14
CA ASP A 66 -16.60 -25.32 -7.55
C ASP A 66 -16.23 -23.83 -7.73
N LEU A 67 -16.61 -22.97 -6.78
CA LEU A 67 -16.25 -21.55 -6.81
C LEU A 67 -14.78 -21.33 -6.44
N VAL A 68 -14.22 -22.16 -5.54
CA VAL A 68 -12.79 -22.15 -5.22
C VAL A 68 -11.95 -22.54 -6.42
N TYR A 69 -12.39 -23.54 -7.19
CA TYR A 69 -11.72 -23.94 -8.43
C TYR A 69 -11.62 -22.76 -9.39
N ILE A 70 -12.74 -22.10 -9.70
CA ILE A 70 -12.77 -20.92 -10.58
C ILE A 70 -11.92 -19.77 -10.01
N LEU A 71 -11.96 -19.54 -8.68
CA LEU A 71 -11.14 -18.49 -8.04
C LEU A 71 -9.65 -18.69 -8.31
N ARG A 72 -9.20 -19.93 -8.35
CA ARG A 72 -7.78 -20.29 -8.51
C ARG A 72 -7.35 -20.40 -9.97
N SER A 73 -8.27 -20.65 -10.90
CA SER A 73 -8.00 -20.69 -12.34
C SER A 73 -7.75 -19.28 -12.87
N GLU A 74 -6.79 -19.08 -13.74
CA GLU A 74 -6.58 -17.81 -14.45
C GLU A 74 -7.53 -17.65 -15.62
N ASP A 75 -7.83 -18.75 -16.31
CA ASP A 75 -8.62 -18.75 -17.53
C ASP A 75 -10.13 -18.70 -17.30
N GLU A 76 -10.60 -19.22 -16.15
CA GLU A 76 -12.04 -19.32 -15.88
C GLU A 76 -12.57 -18.10 -15.14
N LYS A 77 -13.73 -17.60 -15.56
CA LYS A 77 -14.50 -16.53 -14.88
C LYS A 77 -15.81 -17.10 -14.36
N TYR A 78 -16.31 -16.52 -13.28
CA TYR A 78 -17.65 -16.84 -12.79
C TYR A 78 -18.70 -16.49 -13.85
N SER A 79 -19.64 -17.40 -14.08
CA SER A 79 -20.85 -17.11 -14.86
C SER A 79 -21.78 -16.16 -14.08
N ASP A 80 -22.66 -15.46 -14.80
CA ASP A 80 -23.59 -14.50 -14.18
C ASP A 80 -24.46 -15.19 -13.12
N LYS A 81 -24.91 -16.45 -13.35
CA LYS A 81 -25.66 -17.24 -12.35
C LYS A 81 -24.85 -17.54 -11.09
N GLN A 82 -23.55 -17.81 -11.22
CA GLN A 82 -22.68 -18.03 -10.06
C GLN A 82 -22.45 -16.72 -9.30
N ILE A 83 -22.35 -15.60 -9.99
CA ILE A 83 -22.19 -14.29 -9.36
C ILE A 83 -23.48 -13.90 -8.59
N GLU A 84 -24.65 -14.10 -9.19
CA GLU A 84 -25.95 -13.91 -8.52
C GLU A 84 -26.04 -14.75 -7.26
N TYR A 85 -25.70 -16.04 -7.32
CA TYR A 85 -25.62 -16.92 -6.16
C TYR A 85 -24.64 -16.41 -5.10
N ILE A 86 -23.43 -15.97 -5.50
CA ILE A 86 -22.42 -15.43 -4.59
C ILE A 86 -22.97 -14.19 -3.85
N ILE A 87 -23.65 -13.29 -4.55
CA ILE A 87 -24.23 -12.07 -4.01
C ILE A 87 -25.36 -12.41 -3.01
N GLU A 88 -26.27 -13.30 -3.39
CA GLU A 88 -27.39 -13.72 -2.57
C GLU A 88 -26.92 -14.40 -1.27
N MET A 89 -25.94 -15.29 -1.37
CA MET A 89 -25.39 -16.04 -0.23
C MET A 89 -24.38 -15.25 0.61
N SER A 90 -24.15 -13.98 0.27
CA SER A 90 -23.19 -13.10 0.95
C SER A 90 -23.81 -11.78 1.40
N PRO A 91 -24.88 -11.80 2.20
CA PRO A 91 -25.49 -10.56 2.69
C PRO A 91 -24.46 -9.74 3.46
N GLN A 92 -24.32 -8.46 3.11
CA GLN A 92 -23.40 -7.55 3.75
C GLN A 92 -24.00 -6.94 5.01
N LYS A 93 -23.16 -6.70 6.03
CA LYS A 93 -23.57 -6.10 7.31
C LYS A 93 -22.94 -4.72 7.53
N HIS A 94 -22.67 -4.02 6.43
CA HIS A 94 -22.03 -2.70 6.47
C HIS A 94 -23.11 -1.62 6.57
N LYS A 95 -22.76 -0.53 7.27
CA LYS A 95 -23.60 0.66 7.41
C LYS A 95 -22.75 1.91 7.31
N GLU A 96 -22.82 2.57 6.18
CA GLU A 96 -22.10 3.81 5.90
C GLU A 96 -23.10 4.98 5.71
N ALA A 97 -22.69 6.17 6.11
CA ALA A 97 -23.54 7.36 6.01
C ALA A 97 -23.83 7.72 4.56
N GLY A 98 -25.11 7.86 4.21
CA GLY A 98 -25.54 8.20 2.85
C GLY A 98 -25.76 7.00 1.94
N PHE A 99 -25.58 5.76 2.44
CA PHE A 99 -25.80 4.51 1.70
C PHE A 99 -26.78 3.61 2.45
N GLU A 100 -27.53 2.77 1.72
CA GLU A 100 -28.37 1.76 2.32
C GLU A 100 -27.52 0.67 3.00
N TYR A 101 -28.12 0.02 3.99
CA TYR A 101 -27.48 -1.10 4.69
C TYR A 101 -27.27 -2.28 3.73
N GLY A 102 -26.11 -2.90 3.80
CA GLY A 102 -25.77 -4.05 2.98
C GLY A 102 -24.75 -3.75 1.87
N TRP A 103 -25.07 -4.10 0.63
CA TRP A 103 -24.17 -3.98 -0.50
C TRP A 103 -23.81 -2.54 -0.85
N ASP A 104 -24.73 -1.59 -0.72
CA ASP A 104 -24.47 -0.18 -0.98
C ASP A 104 -23.42 0.38 -0.02
N SER A 105 -23.58 0.11 1.27
CA SER A 105 -22.57 0.47 2.27
C SER A 105 -21.25 -0.31 2.07
N ARG A 106 -21.31 -1.54 1.56
CA ARG A 106 -20.11 -2.30 1.21
C ARG A 106 -19.35 -1.69 0.04
N PHE A 107 -20.07 -1.22 -0.97
CA PHE A 107 -19.51 -0.47 -2.09
C PHE A 107 -18.72 0.75 -1.57
N ASP A 108 -19.34 1.59 -0.72
CA ASP A 108 -18.64 2.74 -0.13
C ASP A 108 -17.38 2.33 0.65
N THR A 109 -17.45 1.25 1.43
CA THR A 109 -16.27 0.74 2.14
C THR A 109 -15.13 0.35 1.20
N ILE A 110 -15.44 -0.20 0.01
CA ILE A 110 -14.45 -0.58 -1.00
C ILE A 110 -13.85 0.66 -1.66
N PHE A 111 -14.69 1.59 -2.10
CA PHE A 111 -14.25 2.74 -2.91
C PHE A 111 -13.85 3.98 -2.09
N LYS A 112 -13.98 3.94 -0.77
CA LYS A 112 -13.67 5.08 0.11
C LYS A 112 -12.21 5.52 0.01
N LEU A 113 -11.26 4.60 -0.03
CA LEU A 113 -9.84 4.95 -0.16
C LEU A 113 -9.52 5.54 -1.54
N PRO A 114 -9.98 4.98 -2.67
CA PRO A 114 -9.91 5.65 -3.99
C PRO A 114 -10.49 7.06 -3.98
N MET A 115 -11.60 7.28 -3.27
CA MET A 115 -12.22 8.60 -3.13
C MET A 115 -11.38 9.55 -2.28
N GLU A 116 -10.83 9.08 -1.16
CA GLU A 116 -9.93 9.89 -0.32
C GLU A 116 -8.62 10.27 -1.04
N PHE A 117 -8.16 9.43 -1.97
CA PHE A 117 -6.99 9.71 -2.82
C PHE A 117 -7.31 10.54 -4.06
N GLY A 118 -8.57 10.93 -4.24
CA GLY A 118 -9.00 11.80 -5.32
C GLY A 118 -9.08 11.12 -6.69
N PHE A 119 -9.07 9.78 -6.77
CA PHE A 119 -9.20 9.06 -8.04
C PHE A 119 -10.63 9.02 -8.54
N VAL A 120 -11.60 9.00 -7.64
CA VAL A 120 -13.03 8.96 -7.96
C VAL A 120 -13.81 9.77 -6.94
N LYS A 121 -14.94 10.35 -7.39
CA LYS A 121 -15.95 10.99 -6.54
C LYS A 121 -17.31 10.41 -6.88
N TYR A 122 -18.09 10.09 -5.86
CA TYR A 122 -19.45 9.60 -5.97
C TYR A 122 -20.28 9.94 -4.72
N ALA A 123 -21.58 10.00 -4.88
CA ALA A 123 -22.57 9.97 -3.82
C ALA A 123 -23.88 9.39 -4.38
N MET A 124 -24.74 8.85 -3.53
CA MET A 124 -26.06 8.36 -3.96
C MET A 124 -26.86 9.49 -4.60
N GLY A 125 -27.38 9.23 -5.79
CA GLY A 125 -28.15 10.21 -6.58
C GLY A 125 -27.30 11.25 -7.32
N GLU A 126 -25.95 11.18 -7.25
CA GLU A 126 -25.02 12.05 -7.99
C GLU A 126 -24.28 11.29 -9.09
N PRO A 127 -23.77 11.97 -10.13
CA PRO A 127 -22.93 11.35 -11.15
C PRO A 127 -21.61 10.83 -10.54
N ILE A 128 -21.16 9.65 -10.97
CA ILE A 128 -19.82 9.14 -10.70
C ILE A 128 -18.83 9.96 -11.53
N LYS A 129 -17.78 10.48 -10.90
CA LYS A 129 -16.71 11.23 -11.56
C LYS A 129 -15.37 10.56 -11.32
N ILE A 130 -14.60 10.33 -12.37
CA ILE A 130 -13.21 9.88 -12.30
C ILE A 130 -12.33 11.10 -12.58
N SER A 131 -11.32 11.33 -11.74
CA SER A 131 -10.39 12.45 -11.90
C SER A 131 -9.36 12.17 -12.98
N THR A 132 -8.58 13.20 -13.35
CA THR A 132 -7.46 13.02 -14.27
C THR A 132 -6.45 11.99 -13.75
N THR A 133 -6.16 12.00 -12.45
CA THR A 133 -5.29 10.98 -11.83
C THR A 133 -5.92 9.59 -11.85
N GLY A 134 -7.24 9.49 -11.67
CA GLY A 134 -7.98 8.22 -11.79
C GLY A 134 -7.92 7.63 -13.20
N HIS A 135 -8.11 8.47 -14.23
CA HIS A 135 -7.95 8.05 -15.63
C HIS A 135 -6.51 7.62 -15.94
N MET A 136 -5.50 8.38 -15.48
CA MET A 136 -4.10 7.98 -15.67
C MET A 136 -3.78 6.60 -15.08
N LEU A 137 -4.36 6.25 -13.92
CA LEU A 137 -4.20 4.93 -13.33
C LEU A 137 -4.86 3.84 -14.20
N ILE A 138 -6.08 4.11 -14.68
CA ILE A 138 -6.81 3.16 -15.54
C ILE A 138 -6.06 2.94 -16.85
N ASP A 139 -5.60 4.04 -17.48
CA ASP A 139 -4.84 3.96 -18.73
C ASP A 139 -3.54 3.19 -18.53
N ALA A 140 -2.80 3.43 -17.44
CA ALA A 140 -1.56 2.73 -17.14
C ALA A 140 -1.77 1.22 -16.90
N LEU A 141 -2.91 0.81 -16.35
CA LEU A 141 -3.26 -0.60 -16.21
C LEU A 141 -3.61 -1.26 -17.55
N ASN A 142 -4.26 -0.51 -18.45
CA ASN A 142 -4.78 -1.01 -19.72
C ASN A 142 -3.80 -0.85 -20.89
N GLU A 143 -2.57 -0.39 -20.65
CA GLU A 143 -1.47 -0.50 -21.62
C GLU A 143 -1.24 -1.97 -21.98
N GLU A 144 -0.59 -2.28 -23.10
CA GLU A 144 -0.29 -3.65 -23.53
C GLU A 144 0.40 -4.45 -22.40
N GLU A 145 1.28 -3.77 -21.69
CA GLU A 145 1.83 -4.22 -20.41
C GLU A 145 1.54 -3.12 -19.35
N PRO A 146 1.03 -3.47 -18.15
CA PRO A 146 0.77 -2.49 -17.10
C PRO A 146 1.99 -1.62 -16.80
N ASN A 147 1.81 -0.31 -16.87
CA ASN A 147 2.87 0.66 -16.63
C ASN A 147 3.01 0.96 -15.12
N GLU A 148 3.76 0.12 -14.43
CA GLU A 148 3.94 0.19 -12.98
C GLU A 148 4.60 1.51 -12.53
N GLU A 149 5.52 2.06 -13.31
CA GLU A 149 6.15 3.35 -13.03
C GLU A 149 5.11 4.47 -13.02
N LYS A 150 4.27 4.55 -14.03
CA LYS A 150 3.19 5.53 -14.14
C LYS A 150 2.19 5.38 -13.00
N ILE A 151 1.81 4.14 -12.64
CA ILE A 151 0.95 3.84 -11.49
C ILE A 151 1.60 4.39 -10.20
N GLN A 152 2.86 4.10 -9.96
CA GLN A 152 3.61 4.58 -8.79
C GLN A 152 3.65 6.11 -8.72
N MET A 153 3.92 6.78 -9.84
CA MET A 153 3.96 8.25 -9.93
C MET A 153 2.61 8.90 -9.62
N VAL A 154 1.51 8.29 -10.06
CA VAL A 154 0.16 8.78 -9.74
C VAL A 154 -0.17 8.58 -8.26
N PHE A 155 0.24 7.47 -7.65
CA PHE A 155 0.10 7.29 -6.21
C PHE A 155 0.91 8.32 -5.42
N LEU A 156 2.13 8.61 -5.86
CA LEU A 156 2.95 9.67 -5.26
C LEU A 156 2.23 11.02 -5.33
N ASN A 157 1.71 11.38 -6.52
CA ASN A 157 0.96 12.63 -6.72
C ASN A 157 -0.22 12.79 -5.76
N SER A 158 -0.92 11.71 -5.44
CA SER A 158 -2.02 11.74 -4.46
C SER A 158 -1.51 11.76 -3.02
N MET A 159 -0.50 10.95 -2.68
CA MET A 159 0.02 10.86 -1.31
C MET A 159 0.72 12.13 -0.83
N MET A 160 1.41 12.89 -1.71
CA MET A 160 2.03 14.16 -1.33
C MET A 160 1.00 15.26 -1.00
N LYS A 161 -0.26 15.05 -1.39
CA LYS A 161 -1.39 15.97 -1.14
C LYS A 161 -2.39 15.45 -0.11
N TYR A 162 -2.35 14.14 0.20
CA TYR A 162 -3.30 13.49 1.10
C TYR A 162 -3.16 14.05 2.52
N GLN A 163 -4.30 14.39 3.13
CA GLN A 163 -4.37 14.93 4.48
C GLN A 163 -5.13 13.98 5.42
N SER A 164 -4.63 13.84 6.66
CA SER A 164 -5.27 13.00 7.68
C SER A 164 -6.67 13.49 8.08
N ASN A 165 -6.90 14.81 8.00
CA ASN A 165 -8.22 15.43 8.12
C ASN A 165 -8.61 15.99 6.75
N ASN A 166 -9.57 15.36 6.11
CA ASN A 166 -10.09 15.77 4.81
C ASN A 166 -11.63 15.68 4.80
N PRO A 167 -12.34 16.25 3.82
CA PRO A 167 -13.80 16.27 3.80
C PRO A 167 -14.49 14.90 3.82
N TYR A 168 -13.76 13.82 3.47
CA TYR A 168 -14.25 12.44 3.53
C TYR A 168 -13.98 11.79 4.88
N ARG A 169 -12.95 12.28 5.61
CA ARG A 169 -12.50 11.71 6.89
C ARG A 169 -12.30 12.81 7.92
N LYS A 170 -13.36 13.14 8.66
CA LYS A 170 -13.29 14.13 9.75
C LYS A 170 -12.51 13.59 10.93
N ASN A 171 -11.38 14.23 11.20
CA ASN A 171 -10.45 13.94 12.28
C ASN A 171 -9.96 15.27 12.88
N ALA A 172 -9.52 15.29 14.13
CA ALA A 172 -8.90 16.47 14.73
C ALA A 172 -7.39 16.52 14.46
N ASN A 173 -6.76 15.44 13.99
CA ASN A 173 -5.37 15.47 13.53
C ASN A 173 -5.29 16.16 12.16
N ALA A 174 -4.40 17.15 12.04
CA ALA A 174 -4.32 18.03 10.88
C ALA A 174 -2.90 18.03 10.29
N ASN A 175 -2.56 16.99 9.52
CA ASN A 175 -1.24 16.85 8.90
C ASN A 175 -1.32 16.23 7.50
N VAL A 176 -0.22 16.36 6.75
CA VAL A 176 0.04 15.69 5.47
C VAL A 176 1.02 14.55 5.75
N PRO A 177 0.56 13.29 5.89
CA PRO A 177 1.35 12.20 6.46
C PRO A 177 2.68 11.93 5.75
N LEU A 178 2.70 11.96 4.40
CA LEU A 178 3.93 11.78 3.62
C LEU A 178 4.90 12.93 3.86
N ILE A 179 4.43 14.17 3.82
CA ILE A 179 5.28 15.36 4.02
C ILE A 179 5.88 15.37 5.43
N LEU A 180 5.05 15.06 6.43
CA LEU A 180 5.50 14.96 7.81
C LEU A 180 6.65 13.94 7.96
N LEU A 181 6.51 12.76 7.31
CA LEU A 181 7.56 11.74 7.28
C LEU A 181 8.84 12.25 6.62
N LEU A 182 8.72 12.85 5.43
CA LEU A 182 9.89 13.34 4.67
C LEU A 182 10.63 14.45 5.41
N GLN A 183 9.92 15.39 6.06
CA GLN A 183 10.54 16.45 6.84
C GLN A 183 11.29 15.92 8.05
N VAL A 184 10.72 14.94 8.77
CA VAL A 184 11.41 14.31 9.92
C VAL A 184 12.62 13.51 9.45
N LEU A 185 12.51 12.75 8.37
CA LEU A 185 13.64 12.02 7.79
C LEU A 185 14.77 12.98 7.38
N LYS A 186 14.45 14.14 6.79
CA LYS A 186 15.45 15.14 6.42
C LYS A 186 16.19 15.64 7.65
N MET A 187 15.48 15.99 8.73
CA MET A 187 16.10 16.44 9.99
C MET A 187 16.97 15.35 10.63
N LEU A 188 16.53 14.09 10.62
CA LEU A 188 17.31 12.95 11.13
C LEU A 188 18.60 12.72 10.33
N LYS A 189 18.57 12.90 9.01
CA LYS A 189 19.74 12.75 8.15
C LYS A 189 20.75 13.88 8.31
N GLU A 190 20.28 15.09 8.55
CA GLU A 190 21.12 16.26 8.80
C GLU A 190 21.74 16.27 10.20
N ASP A 191 21.17 15.50 11.13
CA ASP A 191 21.66 15.37 12.50
C ASP A 191 22.84 14.39 12.59
N THR A 192 24.05 14.92 12.80
CA THR A 192 25.26 14.13 12.90
C THR A 192 25.26 13.16 14.10
N GLN A 193 24.45 13.40 15.12
CA GLN A 193 24.33 12.52 16.29
C GLN A 193 23.52 11.26 15.99
N GLU A 194 22.65 11.30 14.97
CA GLU A 194 21.82 10.18 14.57
C GLU A 194 22.49 9.22 13.58
N ASN A 195 23.72 9.54 13.12
CA ASN A 195 24.48 8.73 12.14
C ASN A 195 23.69 8.38 10.87
N GLY A 196 22.75 9.25 10.46
CA GLY A 196 21.90 9.03 9.29
C GLY A 196 20.81 7.98 9.47
N ALA A 197 20.54 7.51 10.70
CA ALA A 197 19.47 6.57 10.96
C ALA A 197 18.10 7.16 10.58
N GLY A 198 17.31 6.43 9.79
CA GLY A 198 15.94 6.79 9.46
C GLY A 198 14.99 6.68 10.67
N VAL A 199 13.70 6.70 10.39
CA VAL A 199 12.65 6.49 11.40
C VAL A 199 12.56 5.01 11.75
N PHE A 200 12.73 4.67 13.03
CA PHE A 200 12.59 3.30 13.52
C PHE A 200 11.12 2.86 13.45
N ARG A 201 10.88 1.59 13.13
CA ARG A 201 9.52 1.09 12.87
C ARG A 201 8.51 1.42 13.98
N GLN A 202 8.89 1.26 15.24
CA GLN A 202 8.02 1.55 16.39
C GLN A 202 7.70 3.04 16.50
N GLU A 203 8.59 3.92 16.06
CA GLU A 203 8.38 5.38 16.06
C GLU A 203 7.29 5.82 15.06
N LEU A 204 6.97 4.97 14.06
CA LEU A 204 5.90 5.28 13.10
C LEU A 204 4.52 5.39 13.77
N SER A 205 4.31 4.77 14.93
CA SER A 205 3.09 4.95 15.71
C SER A 205 2.87 6.42 16.11
N LEU A 206 3.95 7.19 16.32
CA LEU A 206 3.87 8.63 16.58
C LEU A 206 3.31 9.39 15.37
N PHE A 207 3.78 9.09 14.17
CA PHE A 207 3.28 9.70 12.91
C PHE A 207 1.78 9.45 12.72
N ILE A 208 1.35 8.23 13.06
CA ILE A 208 -0.05 7.80 12.96
C ILE A 208 -0.93 8.59 13.93
N CYS A 209 -0.41 8.96 15.11
CA CYS A 209 -1.14 9.65 16.17
C CYS A 209 -0.83 11.15 16.24
N TRP A 210 0.08 11.67 15.42
CA TRP A 210 0.56 13.04 15.50
C TRP A 210 -0.57 14.05 15.23
N PRO A 211 -0.72 15.09 16.09
CA PRO A 211 -1.91 15.94 16.04
C PRO A 211 -1.91 17.00 14.93
N ASP A 212 -0.76 17.42 14.46
CA ASP A 212 -0.61 18.56 13.55
C ASP A 212 0.50 18.37 12.51
N ASN A 213 0.80 19.39 11.72
CA ASN A 213 1.84 19.35 10.68
C ASN A 213 3.22 19.84 11.18
N ASN A 214 3.47 19.82 12.51
CA ASN A 214 4.73 20.29 13.11
C ASN A 214 5.77 19.17 13.13
N ALA A 215 6.51 19.01 12.03
CA ALA A 215 7.57 18.02 11.88
C ALA A 215 8.73 18.22 12.88
N LYS A 216 9.05 19.49 13.25
CA LYS A 216 10.12 19.77 14.21
C LYS A 216 9.78 19.24 15.59
N ALA A 217 8.54 19.43 16.06
CA ALA A 217 8.10 18.89 17.34
C ALA A 217 8.10 17.35 17.35
N LEU A 218 7.72 16.71 16.23
CA LEU A 218 7.79 15.26 16.11
C LEU A 218 9.23 14.76 16.11
N TYR A 219 10.12 15.41 15.37
CA TYR A 219 11.57 15.13 15.40
C TYR A 219 12.14 15.24 16.81
N ASP A 220 11.85 16.34 17.53
CA ASP A 220 12.30 16.54 18.91
C ASP A 220 11.78 15.44 19.84
N LYS A 221 10.52 15.01 19.66
CA LYS A 221 9.95 13.90 20.43
C LYS A 221 10.68 12.57 20.16
N ILE A 222 11.01 12.28 18.90
CA ILE A 222 11.81 11.10 18.52
C ILE A 222 13.20 11.17 19.18
N LYS A 223 13.87 12.32 19.09
CA LYS A 223 15.19 12.54 19.72
C LYS A 223 15.13 12.34 21.23
N GLN A 224 14.10 12.86 21.89
CA GLN A 224 13.89 12.65 23.33
C GLN A 224 13.80 11.17 23.64
N ILE A 225 12.94 10.40 22.93
CA ILE A 225 12.75 8.96 23.16
C ILE A 225 14.07 8.21 22.95
N ARG A 226 14.79 8.49 21.87
CA ARG A 226 16.09 7.86 21.58
C ARG A 226 17.14 8.16 22.64
N SER A 227 17.14 9.38 23.21
CA SER A 227 18.08 9.74 24.27
C SER A 227 17.76 9.05 25.59
N GLU A 228 16.49 8.77 25.89
CA GLU A 228 16.05 8.15 27.14
C GLU A 228 16.24 6.61 27.14
N VAL A 229 15.90 5.95 26.02
CA VAL A 229 15.80 4.48 25.96
C VAL A 229 16.49 3.84 24.74
N GLY A 230 17.17 4.63 23.91
CA GLY A 230 17.81 4.15 22.68
C GLY A 230 16.76 3.63 21.68
N PHE A 231 17.03 2.45 21.10
CA PHE A 231 16.09 1.74 20.19
C PHE A 231 15.47 0.50 20.86
N SER A 232 15.52 0.42 22.20
CA SER A 232 15.08 -0.77 22.97
C SER A 232 13.76 -0.50 23.70
N TYR A 233 12.79 0.06 23.01
CA TYR A 233 11.45 0.29 23.56
C TYR A 233 10.40 -0.68 22.99
N SER A 234 9.42 -0.99 23.86
CA SER A 234 8.34 -1.90 23.50
C SER A 234 7.18 -1.16 22.82
N ASP A 235 6.30 -1.93 22.20
CA ASP A 235 5.07 -1.41 21.62
C ASP A 235 4.17 -0.78 22.70
N GLU A 236 4.19 -1.29 23.95
CA GLU A 236 3.46 -0.74 25.08
C GLU A 236 3.95 0.66 25.45
N TYR A 237 5.28 0.87 25.46
CA TYR A 237 5.86 2.18 25.72
C TYR A 237 5.41 3.22 24.68
N MET A 238 5.48 2.87 23.41
CA MET A 238 5.04 3.74 22.32
C MET A 238 3.52 3.96 22.33
N TYR A 239 2.76 2.93 22.70
CA TYR A 239 1.31 3.00 22.81
C TYR A 239 0.85 4.04 23.86
N GLU A 240 1.46 4.08 25.04
CA GLU A 240 1.13 5.08 26.06
C GLU A 240 1.37 6.50 25.56
N ILE A 241 2.49 6.76 24.88
CA ILE A 241 2.75 8.06 24.26
C ILE A 241 1.69 8.40 23.20
N CYS A 242 1.30 7.42 22.38
CA CYS A 242 0.25 7.61 21.38
C CYS A 242 -1.10 7.97 22.00
N LEU A 243 -1.47 7.33 23.13
CA LEU A 243 -2.70 7.67 23.84
C LEU A 243 -2.69 9.12 24.38
N GLU A 244 -1.55 9.59 24.88
CA GLU A 244 -1.37 10.99 25.29
C GLU A 244 -1.54 11.95 24.10
N LEU A 245 -0.90 11.67 22.96
CA LEU A 245 -1.02 12.47 21.74
C LEU A 245 -2.47 12.55 21.23
N LEU A 246 -3.23 11.46 21.38
CA LEU A 246 -4.65 11.40 21.01
C LEU A 246 -5.53 12.11 22.04
N GLY A 247 -5.02 12.43 23.24
CA GLY A 247 -5.81 12.94 24.36
C GLY A 247 -6.86 11.93 24.81
N ALA A 248 -6.50 10.62 24.78
CA ALA A 248 -7.44 9.54 25.07
C ALA A 248 -7.79 9.49 26.56
N THR A 249 -9.09 9.46 26.87
CA THR A 249 -9.59 9.16 28.23
C THR A 249 -9.52 7.66 28.49
N ASP A 250 -9.65 7.24 29.76
CA ASP A 250 -9.64 5.83 30.14
C ASP A 250 -10.75 5.02 29.42
N GLU A 251 -11.91 5.62 29.15
CA GLU A 251 -13.00 5.00 28.37
C GLU A 251 -12.60 4.81 26.89
N GLN A 252 -11.79 5.71 26.34
CA GLN A 252 -11.34 5.67 24.95
C GLN A 252 -10.15 4.72 24.75
N ARG A 253 -9.41 4.37 25.81
CA ARG A 253 -8.31 3.36 25.76
C ARG A 253 -8.81 2.03 25.19
N ASN A 254 -9.97 1.57 25.57
CA ASN A 254 -10.56 0.35 25.05
C ASN A 254 -10.90 0.42 23.56
N ARG A 255 -11.04 1.63 23.01
CA ARG A 255 -11.32 1.88 21.58
C ARG A 255 -10.06 1.85 20.73
N PHE A 256 -8.93 2.25 21.28
CA PHE A 256 -7.64 2.32 20.59
C PHE A 256 -6.75 1.15 21.03
N LYS A 257 -6.87 0.00 20.37
CA LYS A 257 -6.11 -1.19 20.73
C LYS A 257 -4.63 -1.04 20.36
N LEU A 258 -3.74 -1.50 21.24
CA LEU A 258 -2.30 -1.54 21.01
C LEU A 258 -1.96 -2.19 19.67
N SER A 259 -2.48 -3.39 19.40
CA SER A 259 -2.22 -4.11 18.16
C SER A 259 -2.67 -3.34 16.89
N GLN A 260 -3.66 -2.47 17.03
CA GLN A 260 -4.11 -1.61 15.94
C GLN A 260 -3.16 -0.43 15.71
N ILE A 261 -2.75 0.30 16.77
CA ILE A 261 -1.89 1.48 16.65
C ILE A 261 -0.45 1.09 16.33
N CYS A 262 0.15 0.20 17.11
CA CYS A 262 1.57 -0.17 16.98
C CYS A 262 1.82 -1.32 16.00
N GLY A 263 0.77 -1.99 15.53
CA GLY A 263 0.87 -3.10 14.59
C GLY A 263 0.23 -2.80 13.23
N GLU A 264 -1.08 -3.00 13.11
CA GLU A 264 -1.79 -2.93 11.82
C GLU A 264 -1.67 -1.56 11.13
N ALA A 265 -1.82 -0.46 11.88
CA ALA A 265 -1.74 0.88 11.31
C ALA A 265 -0.32 1.22 10.85
N VAL A 266 0.72 0.77 11.57
CA VAL A 266 2.12 0.92 11.17
C VAL A 266 2.39 0.18 9.85
N ASP A 267 1.95 -1.07 9.73
CA ASP A 267 2.11 -1.86 8.51
C ASP A 267 1.42 -1.22 7.31
N GLU A 268 0.18 -0.74 7.49
CA GLU A 268 -0.57 -0.06 6.43
C GLU A 268 0.07 1.29 6.06
N TYR A 269 0.60 2.03 7.03
CA TYR A 269 1.33 3.27 6.79
C TYR A 269 2.56 3.00 5.91
N ILE A 270 3.40 2.05 6.28
CA ILE A 270 4.61 1.70 5.50
C ILE A 270 4.22 1.27 4.08
N ARG A 271 3.21 0.42 3.91
CA ARG A 271 2.77 -0.02 2.58
C ARG A 271 2.37 1.16 1.70
N LYS A 272 1.58 2.10 2.22
CA LYS A 272 1.14 3.29 1.46
C LYS A 272 2.32 4.20 1.12
N MET A 273 3.25 4.41 2.07
CA MET A 273 4.43 5.24 1.82
C MET A 273 5.36 4.59 0.78
N ARG A 274 5.60 3.27 0.84
CA ARG A 274 6.45 2.58 -0.15
C ARG A 274 5.87 2.58 -1.56
N THR A 275 4.54 2.53 -1.71
CA THR A 275 3.90 2.59 -3.04
C THR A 275 4.22 3.88 -3.80
N THR A 276 4.66 4.94 -3.10
CA THR A 276 5.08 6.19 -3.73
C THR A 276 6.44 6.11 -4.43
N GLY A 277 7.24 5.07 -4.18
CA GLY A 277 8.60 4.88 -4.73
C GLY A 277 9.68 5.70 -4.06
N ILE A 278 9.34 6.73 -3.27
CA ILE A 278 10.32 7.63 -2.64
C ILE A 278 10.75 7.20 -1.24
N ILE A 279 10.23 6.08 -0.76
CA ILE A 279 10.50 5.52 0.58
C ILE A 279 11.07 4.11 0.44
N SER A 280 12.18 3.88 1.12
CA SER A 280 12.88 2.60 1.23
C SER A 280 12.86 2.07 2.66
N LEU A 281 13.11 0.77 2.79
CA LEU A 281 13.29 0.10 4.08
C LEU A 281 14.76 -0.22 4.30
N ARG A 282 15.27 0.07 5.50
CA ARG A 282 16.63 -0.24 5.93
C ARG A 282 16.62 -1.29 7.05
N GLY A 283 17.74 -2.00 7.20
CA GLY A 283 17.92 -2.93 8.31
C GLY A 283 16.83 -4.01 8.39
N ASN A 284 16.49 -4.65 7.26
CA ASN A 284 15.45 -5.68 7.15
C ASN A 284 14.08 -5.20 7.64
N GLY A 285 13.69 -3.99 7.22
CA GLY A 285 12.38 -3.41 7.54
C GLY A 285 12.29 -2.79 8.94
N ARG A 286 13.41 -2.65 9.67
CA ARG A 286 13.43 -2.00 10.97
C ARG A 286 13.33 -0.48 10.89
N PHE A 287 13.86 0.10 9.83
CA PHE A 287 13.87 1.54 9.59
C PHE A 287 13.17 1.89 8.29
N VAL A 288 12.49 3.01 8.30
CA VAL A 288 11.95 3.69 7.11
C VAL A 288 12.87 4.87 6.80
N ASP A 289 13.23 5.02 5.54
CA ASP A 289 14.14 6.06 5.07
C ASP A 289 13.77 6.55 3.67
N TYR A 290 14.47 7.53 3.15
CA TYR A 290 14.40 7.94 1.76
C TYR A 290 14.86 6.80 0.84
N ASN A 291 14.24 6.71 -0.33
CA ASN A 291 14.90 6.14 -1.49
C ASN A 291 15.95 7.15 -1.98
N ALA A 292 17.23 6.82 -1.83
CA ALA A 292 18.33 7.75 -2.12
C ALA A 292 18.38 8.18 -3.59
N TRP A 293 17.80 7.41 -4.50
CA TRP A 293 17.70 7.78 -5.91
C TRP A 293 16.70 8.92 -6.16
N GLU A 294 15.74 9.13 -5.26
CA GLU A 294 14.60 10.03 -5.43
C GLU A 294 14.76 11.38 -4.72
N VAL A 295 15.95 11.73 -4.26
CA VAL A 295 16.20 12.93 -3.43
C VAL A 295 15.76 14.23 -4.12
N GLU A 296 16.01 14.41 -5.41
CA GLU A 296 15.60 15.62 -6.15
C GLU A 296 14.07 15.77 -6.16
N LYS A 297 13.35 14.66 -6.33
CA LYS A 297 11.91 14.63 -6.29
C LYS A 297 11.38 14.94 -4.88
N ILE A 298 12.03 14.39 -3.85
CA ILE A 298 11.71 14.66 -2.44
C ILE A 298 11.89 16.15 -2.13
N ASP A 299 12.99 16.75 -2.55
CA ASP A 299 13.24 18.18 -2.32
C ASP A 299 12.19 19.06 -3.02
N TYR A 300 11.82 18.74 -4.27
CA TYR A 300 10.73 19.42 -4.96
C TYR A 300 9.40 19.31 -4.19
N ILE A 301 9.04 18.11 -3.74
CA ILE A 301 7.81 17.88 -2.99
C ILE A 301 7.81 18.67 -1.68
N LEU A 302 8.91 18.66 -0.93
CA LEU A 302 9.02 19.42 0.32
C LEU A 302 8.93 20.92 0.09
N GLN A 303 9.44 21.43 -1.02
CA GLN A 303 9.35 22.85 -1.37
C GLN A 303 7.91 23.29 -1.68
N HIS A 304 7.08 22.43 -2.29
CA HIS A 304 5.79 22.84 -2.86
C HIS A 304 4.57 22.35 -2.07
N TYR A 305 4.71 21.30 -1.24
CA TYR A 305 3.58 20.61 -0.58
C TYR A 305 3.67 20.56 0.94
N SER A 306 4.61 21.28 1.57
CA SER A 306 4.79 21.29 3.04
C SER A 306 3.66 21.99 3.81
N GLU A 307 2.80 22.73 3.12
CA GLU A 307 1.73 23.50 3.75
C GLU A 307 0.45 22.66 3.90
N TYR A 308 -0.09 22.62 5.12
CA TYR A 308 -1.40 22.01 5.36
C TYR A 308 -2.51 22.93 4.88
N LYS A 309 -3.47 22.40 4.12
CA LYS A 309 -4.59 23.14 3.53
C LYS A 309 -5.91 22.80 4.22
N VAL A 310 -6.80 23.78 4.31
CA VAL A 310 -8.17 23.59 4.79
C VAL A 310 -9.09 23.65 3.57
N PHE A 311 -9.98 22.68 3.44
CA PHE A 311 -10.95 22.59 2.36
C PHE A 311 -12.37 22.81 2.87
N GLU A 312 -13.14 23.66 2.19
CA GLU A 312 -14.52 23.96 2.54
C GLU A 312 -15.49 22.88 2.05
N SER A 313 -15.15 22.20 0.97
CA SER A 313 -16.02 21.22 0.33
C SER A 313 -15.28 19.95 -0.12
N LYS A 314 -16.06 18.90 -0.40
CA LYS A 314 -15.54 17.67 -1.03
C LYS A 314 -15.10 17.91 -2.47
N ASP A 315 -15.73 18.84 -3.19
CA ASP A 315 -15.38 19.18 -4.56
C ASP A 315 -14.01 19.86 -4.61
N GLU A 316 -13.77 20.84 -3.75
CA GLU A 316 -12.47 21.52 -3.66
C GLU A 316 -11.34 20.56 -3.34
N TYR A 317 -11.56 19.65 -2.39
CA TYR A 317 -10.58 18.62 -2.06
C TYR A 317 -10.34 17.64 -3.23
N PHE A 318 -11.40 17.20 -3.90
CA PHE A 318 -11.32 16.31 -5.06
C PHE A 318 -10.55 16.95 -6.22
N ASP A 319 -10.81 18.21 -6.52
CA ASP A 319 -10.11 18.95 -7.56
C ASP A 319 -8.63 19.14 -7.21
N TYR A 320 -8.31 19.43 -5.96
CA TYR A 320 -6.93 19.59 -5.48
C TYR A 320 -6.14 18.28 -5.54
N ILE A 321 -6.67 17.22 -4.94
CA ILE A 321 -5.92 15.95 -4.84
C ILE A 321 -5.89 15.19 -6.16
N GLY A 322 -6.96 15.29 -6.97
CA GLY A 322 -7.11 14.67 -8.28
C GLY A 322 -6.38 15.39 -9.42
N ALA A 323 -5.89 16.62 -9.20
CA ALA A 323 -5.06 17.34 -10.14
C ALA A 323 -3.65 16.71 -10.25
N ILE A 324 -3.07 16.79 -11.44
CA ILE A 324 -1.73 16.25 -11.71
C ILE A 324 -0.69 17.37 -11.53
N ASP A 325 0.37 17.08 -10.80
CA ASP A 325 1.61 17.85 -10.85
C ASP A 325 2.47 17.31 -11.99
N THR A 326 2.47 18.04 -13.11
CA THR A 326 3.21 17.64 -14.30
C THR A 326 4.71 17.62 -14.09
N THR A 327 5.25 18.40 -13.15
CA THR A 327 6.67 18.41 -12.82
C THR A 327 7.06 17.10 -12.15
N VAL A 328 6.33 16.66 -11.12
CA VAL A 328 6.57 15.39 -10.44
C VAL A 328 6.46 14.22 -11.43
N ILE A 329 5.42 14.23 -12.27
CA ILE A 329 5.25 13.17 -13.28
C ILE A 329 6.40 13.17 -14.30
N SER A 330 6.88 14.34 -14.75
CA SER A 330 7.95 14.45 -15.74
C SER A 330 9.34 14.04 -15.20
N MET A 331 9.54 14.07 -13.88
CA MET A 331 10.77 13.56 -13.27
C MET A 331 10.96 12.04 -13.46
N GLY A 332 9.86 11.31 -13.68
CA GLY A 332 9.89 9.85 -13.86
C GLY A 332 10.49 9.12 -12.66
N SER A 333 10.99 7.91 -12.88
CA SER A 333 11.76 7.13 -11.90
C SER A 333 13.23 7.46 -11.98
N ALA A 334 13.88 7.70 -10.85
CA ALA A 334 15.31 7.92 -10.75
C ALA A 334 16.11 6.62 -10.53
N VAL A 335 15.48 5.46 -10.68
CA VAL A 335 16.13 4.15 -10.61
C VAL A 335 17.18 4.05 -11.72
N PRO A 336 18.44 3.70 -11.42
CA PRO A 336 19.47 3.51 -12.43
C PRO A 336 19.06 2.50 -13.49
N ALA A 337 19.44 2.75 -14.75
CA ALA A 337 19.12 1.85 -15.88
C ALA A 337 19.68 0.43 -15.69
N ASP A 338 20.84 0.30 -15.04
CA ASP A 338 21.43 -0.98 -14.67
C ASP A 338 21.55 -1.11 -13.15
N THR A 339 20.76 -2.00 -12.59
CA THR A 339 20.75 -2.36 -11.17
C THR A 339 21.11 -3.83 -10.95
N THR A 340 21.66 -4.52 -11.97
CA THR A 340 21.92 -5.96 -11.93
C THR A 340 22.82 -6.36 -10.77
N ASP A 341 23.94 -5.67 -10.61
CA ASP A 341 24.89 -5.99 -9.54
C ASP A 341 24.29 -5.73 -8.15
N LEU A 342 23.54 -4.63 -7.99
CA LEU A 342 22.87 -4.33 -6.73
C LEU A 342 21.83 -5.41 -6.38
N ARG A 343 21.01 -5.84 -7.35
CA ARG A 343 20.05 -6.93 -7.17
C ARG A 343 20.71 -8.24 -6.75
N LYS A 344 21.78 -8.64 -7.47
CA LYS A 344 22.53 -9.86 -7.15
C LYS A 344 23.16 -9.80 -5.78
N ASN A 345 23.78 -8.68 -5.41
CA ASN A 345 24.41 -8.51 -4.10
C ASN A 345 23.39 -8.51 -2.97
N ALA A 346 22.27 -7.80 -3.15
CA ALA A 346 21.16 -7.83 -2.20
C ALA A 346 20.57 -9.24 -2.06
N LEU A 347 20.35 -9.95 -3.17
CA LEU A 347 19.85 -11.32 -3.15
C LEU A 347 20.78 -12.26 -2.38
N LYS A 348 22.09 -12.18 -2.58
CA LYS A 348 23.08 -12.97 -1.82
C LYS A 348 23.05 -12.63 -0.33
N ARG A 349 22.91 -11.36 0.03
CA ARG A 349 22.77 -10.91 1.42
C ARG A 349 21.55 -11.54 2.08
N PHE A 350 20.38 -11.44 1.44
CA PHE A 350 19.15 -12.04 1.95
C PHE A 350 19.23 -13.57 2.03
N ALA A 351 19.84 -14.22 1.04
CA ALA A 351 20.06 -15.67 1.07
C ALA A 351 20.96 -16.12 2.24
N ALA A 352 21.87 -15.27 2.69
CA ALA A 352 22.71 -15.54 3.86
C ALA A 352 22.00 -15.23 5.19
N GLU A 353 21.06 -14.29 5.21
CA GLU A 353 20.33 -13.86 6.42
C GLU A 353 19.18 -14.81 6.81
N TYR A 354 18.54 -15.45 5.83
CA TYR A 354 17.43 -16.38 6.07
C TYR A 354 17.90 -17.83 6.02
N SER A 355 17.40 -18.68 6.92
CA SER A 355 17.61 -20.13 6.79
C SER A 355 16.76 -20.71 5.65
N LYS A 356 17.19 -21.87 5.10
CA LYS A 356 16.43 -22.58 4.05
C LYS A 356 15.02 -22.95 4.52
N GLU A 357 14.88 -23.34 5.78
CA GLU A 357 13.60 -23.70 6.42
C GLU A 357 12.68 -22.49 6.52
N ALA A 358 13.21 -21.29 6.85
CA ALA A 358 12.44 -20.06 6.89
C ALA A 358 11.91 -19.68 5.50
N ILE A 359 12.76 -19.73 4.47
CA ILE A 359 12.37 -19.46 3.08
C ILE A 359 11.31 -20.47 2.60
N TYR A 360 11.50 -21.75 2.88
CA TYR A 360 10.51 -22.79 2.54
C TYR A 360 9.16 -22.54 3.21
N SER A 361 9.16 -22.21 4.51
CA SER A 361 7.95 -21.84 5.25
C SER A 361 7.24 -20.62 4.64
N GLU A 362 7.99 -19.59 4.29
CA GLU A 362 7.43 -18.38 3.66
C GLU A 362 6.88 -18.66 2.25
N LEU A 363 7.54 -19.49 1.44
CA LEU A 363 7.02 -19.94 0.14
C LEU A 363 5.68 -20.67 0.31
N GLN A 364 5.56 -21.56 1.31
CA GLN A 364 4.29 -22.23 1.60
C GLN A 364 3.19 -21.22 2.01
N LYS A 365 3.54 -20.19 2.81
CA LYS A 365 2.57 -19.15 3.19
C LYS A 365 2.08 -18.37 1.96
N VAL A 366 3.00 -18.00 1.06
CA VAL A 366 2.65 -17.30 -0.19
C VAL A 366 1.71 -18.14 -1.05
N CYS A 367 2.06 -19.41 -1.31
CA CYS A 367 1.22 -20.33 -2.10
C CYS A 367 -0.16 -20.55 -1.48
N LYS A 368 -0.26 -20.59 -0.15
CA LYS A 368 -1.54 -20.68 0.57
C LYS A 368 -2.26 -19.35 0.72
N LYS A 369 -1.72 -18.25 0.17
CA LYS A 369 -2.24 -16.88 0.32
C LYS A 369 -2.39 -16.47 1.80
N THR A 370 -1.50 -16.97 2.68
CA THR A 370 -1.46 -16.59 4.10
C THR A 370 -0.45 -15.47 4.35
N ALA A 371 -0.72 -14.66 5.36
CA ALA A 371 0.15 -13.53 5.70
C ALA A 371 1.49 -14.02 6.29
N SER A 372 2.58 -13.34 5.91
CA SER A 372 3.87 -13.48 6.59
C SER A 372 3.83 -12.80 7.96
N THR A 373 4.60 -13.34 8.90
CA THR A 373 4.88 -12.70 10.20
C THR A 373 6.24 -12.00 10.22
N ASP A 374 7.06 -12.20 9.19
CA ASP A 374 8.32 -11.50 9.04
C ASP A 374 8.10 -9.99 8.79
N TYR A 375 8.92 -9.14 9.42
CA TYR A 375 8.75 -7.69 9.38
C TYR A 375 8.87 -7.07 7.98
N MET A 376 9.71 -7.64 7.13
CA MET A 376 9.94 -7.18 5.77
C MET A 376 9.03 -7.91 4.77
N LEU A 377 9.02 -9.24 4.81
CA LEU A 377 8.28 -10.05 3.83
C LEU A 377 6.77 -9.80 3.86
N LYS A 378 6.20 -9.48 5.04
CA LYS A 378 4.78 -9.12 5.15
C LYS A 378 4.39 -7.82 4.43
N LEU A 379 5.37 -6.97 4.11
CA LEU A 379 5.16 -5.69 3.41
C LEU A 379 5.19 -5.85 1.89
N LEU A 380 5.75 -6.96 1.38
CA LEU A 380 5.81 -7.25 -0.05
C LEU A 380 4.45 -7.78 -0.54
N PRO A 381 3.95 -7.31 -1.71
CA PRO A 381 2.82 -7.90 -2.40
C PRO A 381 3.06 -9.41 -2.68
N GLY A 382 2.00 -10.19 -2.77
CA GLY A 382 2.12 -11.64 -2.97
C GLY A 382 2.98 -12.06 -4.17
N PRO A 383 2.73 -11.56 -5.39
CA PRO A 383 3.55 -11.87 -6.57
C PRO A 383 5.02 -11.50 -6.38
N VAL A 384 5.31 -10.27 -5.97
CA VAL A 384 6.67 -9.78 -5.69
C VAL A 384 7.39 -10.65 -4.66
N ARG A 385 6.67 -11.03 -3.60
CA ARG A 385 7.20 -11.90 -2.55
C ARG A 385 7.50 -13.31 -3.08
N LEU A 386 6.68 -13.84 -3.99
CA LEU A 386 6.90 -15.15 -4.60
C LEU A 386 8.18 -15.16 -5.45
N GLU A 387 8.35 -14.22 -6.36
CA GLU A 387 9.57 -14.09 -7.17
C GLU A 387 10.82 -13.94 -6.30
N PHE A 388 10.74 -13.07 -5.28
CA PHE A 388 11.85 -12.83 -4.36
C PHE A 388 12.25 -14.07 -3.57
N LEU A 389 11.29 -14.76 -2.95
CA LEU A 389 11.55 -15.98 -2.19
C LEU A 389 12.06 -17.12 -3.07
N THR A 390 11.55 -17.25 -4.31
CA THR A 390 12.04 -18.21 -5.30
C THR A 390 13.49 -17.93 -5.65
N SER A 391 13.84 -16.67 -5.90
CA SER A 391 15.22 -16.25 -6.19
C SER A 391 16.16 -16.58 -5.02
N ILE A 392 15.75 -16.30 -3.77
CA ILE A 392 16.53 -16.67 -2.57
C ILE A 392 16.72 -18.18 -2.47
N ALA A 393 15.64 -18.96 -2.66
CA ALA A 393 15.71 -20.42 -2.60
C ALA A 393 16.67 -20.99 -3.66
N MET A 394 16.70 -20.42 -4.86
CA MET A 394 17.64 -20.84 -5.91
C MET A 394 19.09 -20.56 -5.50
N VAL A 395 19.40 -19.37 -5.00
CA VAL A 395 20.77 -19.05 -4.51
C VAL A 395 21.19 -19.98 -3.37
N GLN A 396 20.28 -20.33 -2.46
CA GLN A 396 20.58 -21.18 -1.30
C GLN A 396 20.81 -22.65 -1.67
N ASN A 397 20.23 -23.13 -2.78
CA ASN A 397 20.23 -24.56 -3.12
C ASN A 397 21.15 -24.94 -4.28
N PHE A 398 21.61 -23.95 -5.07
CA PHE A 398 22.42 -24.18 -6.26
C PHE A 398 23.72 -23.32 -6.20
N GLU A 399 24.78 -23.84 -5.61
CA GLU A 399 26.03 -23.10 -5.35
C GLU A 399 26.70 -22.50 -6.61
N ASN A 400 26.57 -23.16 -7.76
CA ASN A 400 27.22 -22.74 -9.00
C ASN A 400 26.28 -21.98 -9.96
N LEU A 401 25.05 -21.74 -9.56
CA LEU A 401 24.05 -21.06 -10.36
C LEU A 401 24.14 -19.54 -10.16
N ASP A 402 24.40 -18.82 -11.26
CA ASP A 402 24.30 -17.36 -11.24
C ASP A 402 22.83 -16.95 -11.42
N VAL A 403 22.20 -16.50 -10.35
CA VAL A 403 20.76 -16.15 -10.31
C VAL A 403 20.59 -14.65 -10.45
N THR A 404 19.90 -14.23 -11.49
CA THR A 404 19.61 -12.81 -11.80
C THR A 404 18.11 -12.61 -11.89
N PRO A 405 17.46 -12.14 -10.81
CA PRO A 405 16.04 -11.80 -10.87
C PRO A 405 15.81 -10.50 -11.66
N ASN A 406 14.64 -10.38 -12.29
CA ASN A 406 14.27 -9.21 -13.09
C ASN A 406 13.23 -8.30 -12.40
N TYR A 407 12.81 -8.60 -11.17
CA TYR A 407 11.98 -7.69 -10.40
C TYR A 407 12.66 -6.32 -10.21
N THR A 408 11.85 -5.27 -10.10
CA THR A 408 12.38 -3.92 -9.79
C THR A 408 12.73 -3.81 -8.31
N ILE A 409 13.68 -2.95 -7.96
CA ILE A 409 14.20 -2.79 -6.59
C ILE A 409 14.22 -1.33 -6.16
N ASP A 410 14.25 -1.11 -4.85
CA ASP A 410 14.67 0.16 -4.24
C ASP A 410 16.21 0.23 -4.12
N ASP A 411 16.71 1.34 -3.60
CA ASP A 411 18.14 1.61 -3.43
C ASP A 411 18.84 0.69 -2.42
N GLU A 412 18.11 -0.12 -1.68
CA GLU A 412 18.61 -1.21 -0.80
C GLU A 412 18.59 -2.58 -1.49
N GLY A 413 18.06 -2.67 -2.69
CA GLY A 413 17.86 -3.91 -3.42
C GLY A 413 16.68 -4.74 -2.96
N LEU A 414 15.75 -4.14 -2.19
CA LEU A 414 14.51 -4.82 -1.83
C LEU A 414 13.49 -4.68 -2.97
N PRO A 415 12.83 -5.78 -3.38
CA PRO A 415 11.85 -5.74 -4.45
C PRO A 415 10.71 -4.75 -4.21
N THR A 416 10.37 -4.00 -5.26
CA THR A 416 9.25 -3.06 -5.27
C THR A 416 8.11 -3.56 -6.15
N ASN A 417 8.39 -4.08 -7.34
CA ASN A 417 7.43 -4.67 -8.27
C ASN A 417 7.99 -5.99 -8.84
N THR A 418 7.14 -6.79 -9.46
CA THR A 418 7.53 -7.99 -10.23
C THR A 418 8.41 -7.64 -11.44
N ALA A 419 8.93 -8.64 -12.12
CA ALA A 419 9.59 -8.46 -13.40
C ALA A 419 8.64 -7.76 -14.40
N SER A 420 9.20 -6.86 -15.22
CA SER A 420 8.40 -6.20 -16.26
C SER A 420 7.98 -7.23 -17.30
N GLY A 421 6.82 -7.05 -17.91
CA GLY A 421 6.34 -7.90 -18.98
C GLY A 421 7.37 -8.06 -20.11
N GLY A 422 7.34 -9.22 -20.77
CA GLY A 422 8.30 -9.57 -21.82
C GLY A 422 9.70 -9.99 -21.33
N LYS A 423 9.95 -9.98 -20.00
CA LYS A 423 11.16 -10.51 -19.38
C LYS A 423 10.81 -11.69 -18.49
N ALA A 424 11.64 -12.75 -18.53
CA ALA A 424 11.52 -13.83 -17.56
C ALA A 424 11.70 -13.29 -16.11
N ASP A 425 10.99 -13.85 -15.15
CA ASP A 425 11.09 -13.42 -13.75
C ASP A 425 12.51 -13.56 -13.19
N ILE A 426 13.18 -14.66 -13.55
CA ILE A 426 14.54 -14.95 -13.14
C ILE A 426 15.34 -15.52 -14.30
N VAL A 427 16.54 -14.99 -14.53
CA VAL A 427 17.50 -15.55 -15.49
C VAL A 427 18.62 -16.23 -14.72
N CYS A 428 18.92 -17.47 -15.08
CA CYS A 428 19.95 -18.27 -14.44
C CYS A 428 21.02 -18.69 -15.44
N PHE A 429 22.29 -18.68 -15.02
CA PHE A 429 23.42 -19.19 -15.79
C PHE A 429 24.16 -20.27 -14.99
N ASP A 430 24.37 -21.41 -15.63
CA ASP A 430 25.27 -22.46 -15.15
C ASP A 430 26.32 -22.73 -16.25
N LYS A 431 27.51 -22.16 -16.08
CA LYS A 431 28.69 -22.31 -16.95
C LYS A 431 28.42 -22.22 -18.46
N GLU A 432 27.58 -23.09 -19.00
CA GLU A 432 27.32 -23.26 -20.43
C GLU A 432 25.86 -23.00 -20.83
N TYR A 433 24.95 -23.00 -19.84
CA TYR A 433 23.51 -22.96 -20.09
C TYR A 433 22.86 -21.74 -19.44
N GLN A 434 21.96 -21.13 -20.19
CA GLN A 434 21.02 -20.11 -19.68
C GLN A 434 19.66 -20.75 -19.51
N SER A 435 19.06 -20.54 -18.35
CA SER A 435 17.69 -20.92 -18.05
C SER A 435 16.85 -19.68 -17.75
N LEU A 436 15.65 -19.65 -18.30
CA LEU A 436 14.63 -18.65 -18.01
C LEU A 436 13.60 -19.30 -17.08
N VAL A 437 13.29 -18.64 -15.99
CA VAL A 437 12.37 -19.13 -14.96
C VAL A 437 11.21 -18.17 -14.84
N GLU A 438 10.00 -18.70 -15.05
CA GLU A 438 8.73 -18.03 -14.79
C GLU A 438 8.17 -18.52 -13.46
N VAL A 439 7.70 -17.62 -12.63
CA VAL A 439 7.22 -17.88 -11.29
C VAL A 439 5.75 -17.52 -11.18
N THR A 440 4.88 -18.51 -11.10
CA THR A 440 3.44 -18.32 -11.07
C THR A 440 2.78 -18.98 -9.87
N PHE A 441 1.59 -18.50 -9.49
CA PHE A 441 0.71 -19.15 -8.53
C PHE A 441 -0.10 -20.31 -9.13
N ASP A 442 0.03 -20.58 -10.42
CA ASP A 442 -0.73 -21.62 -11.07
C ASP A 442 -0.31 -23.00 -10.62
N ILE A 443 -1.30 -23.80 -10.27
CA ILE A 443 -1.12 -25.25 -10.12
C ILE A 443 -1.20 -25.84 -11.52
N VAL A 444 -0.07 -25.94 -12.21
CA VAL A 444 0.02 -26.78 -13.40
C VAL A 444 -0.18 -28.21 -12.91
N ASN A 445 -1.34 -28.80 -13.20
CA ASN A 445 -1.51 -30.24 -13.09
C ASN A 445 -0.59 -30.89 -14.14
N ILE A 446 0.63 -31.20 -13.72
CA ILE A 446 1.50 -32.09 -14.48
C ILE A 446 0.86 -33.48 -14.32
N GLY A 447 0.01 -33.84 -15.32
CA GLY A 447 -0.60 -35.13 -15.42
C GLY A 447 0.42 -36.26 -15.68
#